data_fc101e0c11c6114c022c977dcd7fd918
#
_entry.id   fc101e0c11c6114c022c977dcd7fd918
#
_cell.length_a   1.000
_cell.length_b   1.000
_cell.length_c   1.000
_cell.angle_alpha   90.00
_cell.angle_beta   90.00
_cell.angle_gamma   90.00
#
_symmetry.space_group_name_H-M   'P 1'
#
loop_
_entity.id
_entity.type
_entity.pdbx_description
1 polymer ?
#
loop_
_entity_poly.entity_id
_entity_poly.type
_entity_poly.pdbx_seq_one_letter_code
_entity_poly.pdbx_strand_id
1 'polypeptide(L)'
;MAVLKGRGEGVDVTPCVNFSSTCTREFMELTGAWWPEAHKNPVKMARLGSAAYRFCGLDNVTVPFDTLVEAEVFGVQVNFHEKERFLAWPSSKAPLVKRVVPPILPEDVSSAGRVQVVAEAVRILKDEFEGEVPVNVYVVPPFTSLSYYVFEYTNFMVTLERNPEEVKDVLDEVVDVYAEIVDVYVEAGADIITFYEMGGSASTLPPVFFDEFVRPYVRKMAEHAEVSVLSLPGEALPVIDRVPRCGVNAVAIDQDTPVSGARKILDSTRAGFPVIGNLDPVGVLYEGPEERIREAVRKALEEGVSMVAPGSDFWLETPTKHISIMVEAARFFGGKK
;
A
#
# COMPACT_ATOMS: atom_id res chain seq x y z
N MET A 1 6.45 -0.62 -14.41
CA MET A 1 5.74 0.41 -15.22
C MET A 1 5.01 -0.18 -16.43
N ALA A 2 5.66 -0.92 -17.35
CA ALA A 2 4.97 -1.44 -18.55
C ALA A 2 3.73 -2.28 -18.23
N VAL A 3 3.82 -3.21 -17.27
CA VAL A 3 2.69 -4.05 -16.83
C VAL A 3 1.51 -3.20 -16.32
N LEU A 4 1.78 -2.21 -15.47
CA LEU A 4 0.74 -1.32 -14.91
C LEU A 4 0.08 -0.43 -15.97
N LYS A 5 0.81 -0.05 -17.03
CA LYS A 5 0.28 0.72 -18.15
C LYS A 5 -0.39 -0.16 -19.23
N GLY A 6 -0.65 -1.45 -18.95
CA GLY A 6 -1.28 -2.39 -19.89
C GLY A 6 -0.40 -2.73 -21.11
N ARG A 7 0.90 -2.51 -21.04
CA ARG A 7 1.89 -2.78 -22.09
C ARG A 7 2.77 -3.99 -21.74
N GLY A 8 2.22 -4.96 -20.99
CA GLY A 8 2.96 -6.14 -20.53
C GLY A 8 3.38 -7.12 -21.65
N GLU A 9 2.87 -6.98 -22.87
CA GLU A 9 3.37 -7.72 -24.02
C GLU A 9 4.79 -7.27 -24.33
N GLY A 10 5.77 -8.16 -24.10
CA GLY A 10 7.20 -7.87 -24.32
C GLY A 10 8.01 -7.69 -23.03
N VAL A 11 7.42 -7.82 -21.86
CA VAL A 11 8.17 -7.93 -20.60
C VAL A 11 8.78 -9.33 -20.53
N ASP A 12 10.11 -9.41 -20.52
CA ASP A 12 10.85 -10.67 -20.58
C ASP A 12 10.80 -11.47 -19.26
N VAL A 13 10.58 -10.78 -18.15
CA VAL A 13 10.56 -11.36 -16.80
C VAL A 13 9.40 -10.75 -15.99
N THR A 14 8.66 -11.58 -15.25
CA THR A 14 7.62 -11.09 -14.34
C THR A 14 8.23 -10.26 -13.22
N PRO A 15 7.80 -9.00 -13.02
CA PRO A 15 8.35 -8.16 -11.95
C PRO A 15 8.04 -8.72 -10.56
N CYS A 16 8.99 -8.50 -9.63
CA CYS A 16 8.84 -8.78 -8.21
C CYS A 16 8.86 -7.46 -7.43
N VAL A 17 7.74 -7.11 -6.81
CA VAL A 17 7.51 -5.79 -6.23
C VAL A 17 6.98 -5.89 -4.79
N ASN A 18 7.02 -4.77 -4.05
CA ASN A 18 6.20 -4.57 -2.87
C ASN A 18 5.69 -3.13 -2.86
N PHE A 19 4.37 -2.97 -2.88
CA PHE A 19 3.69 -1.68 -2.90
C PHE A 19 3.19 -1.20 -1.53
N SER A 20 3.55 -1.92 -0.46
CA SER A 20 3.38 -1.53 0.94
C SER A 20 4.74 -1.44 1.63
N SER A 21 4.81 -1.41 2.96
CA SER A 21 6.08 -1.25 3.67
C SER A 21 7.09 -2.37 3.35
N THR A 22 8.29 -1.95 2.95
CA THR A 22 9.41 -2.86 2.65
C THR A 22 10.41 -2.99 3.80
N CYS A 23 10.09 -2.44 4.99
CA CYS A 23 11.03 -2.37 6.10
C CYS A 23 11.17 -3.71 6.85
N THR A 24 12.42 -4.09 7.10
CA THR A 24 12.78 -5.17 8.03
C THR A 24 13.86 -4.70 9.00
N ARG A 25 14.04 -5.41 10.11
CA ARG A 25 15.13 -5.16 11.05
C ARG A 25 16.49 -5.23 10.37
N GLU A 26 16.72 -6.27 9.55
CA GLU A 26 17.98 -6.43 8.83
C GLU A 26 18.25 -5.27 7.86
N PHE A 27 17.22 -4.72 7.21
CA PHE A 27 17.40 -3.53 6.38
C PHE A 27 17.74 -2.28 7.19
N MET A 28 17.20 -2.14 8.40
CA MET A 28 17.63 -1.07 9.32
C MET A 28 19.10 -1.23 9.73
N GLU A 29 19.56 -2.45 9.97
CA GLU A 29 20.96 -2.75 10.26
C GLU A 29 21.87 -2.46 9.07
N LEU A 30 21.52 -2.92 7.88
CA LEU A 30 22.29 -2.73 6.65
C LEU A 30 22.39 -1.25 6.22
N THR A 31 21.33 -0.48 6.44
CA THR A 31 21.27 0.93 6.02
C THR A 31 21.70 1.91 7.12
N GLY A 32 21.68 1.51 8.38
CA GLY A 32 21.83 2.40 9.53
C GLY A 32 20.66 3.37 9.72
N ALA A 33 19.55 3.16 9.00
CA ALA A 33 18.35 4.00 9.07
C ALA A 33 17.27 3.32 9.92
N TRP A 34 17.34 3.56 11.22
CA TRP A 34 16.49 2.90 12.20
C TRP A 34 15.17 3.62 12.43
N TRP A 35 14.12 2.88 12.77
CA TRP A 35 12.95 3.40 13.44
C TRP A 35 13.31 3.88 14.86
N PRO A 36 12.64 4.91 15.39
CA PRO A 36 11.57 5.69 14.76
C PRO A 36 12.04 6.85 13.87
N GLU A 37 13.35 7.14 13.79
CA GLU A 37 13.84 8.30 13.05
C GLU A 37 13.55 8.21 11.55
N ALA A 38 13.58 7.00 10.96
CA ALA A 38 13.29 6.81 9.54
C ALA A 38 11.85 7.19 9.16
N HIS A 39 10.91 7.23 10.11
CA HIS A 39 9.57 7.74 9.87
C HIS A 39 9.50 9.28 9.78
N LYS A 40 10.48 9.97 10.37
CA LYS A 40 10.47 11.44 10.57
C LYS A 40 11.57 12.19 9.82
N ASN A 41 12.52 11.47 9.27
CA ASN A 41 13.67 12.04 8.56
C ASN A 41 13.67 11.56 7.10
N PRO A 42 13.55 12.46 6.10
CA PRO A 42 13.41 12.08 4.70
C PRO A 42 14.63 11.34 4.15
N VAL A 43 15.85 11.70 4.59
CA VAL A 43 17.08 11.01 4.16
C VAL A 43 17.12 9.58 4.68
N LYS A 44 16.75 9.37 5.95
CA LYS A 44 16.67 8.02 6.52
C LYS A 44 15.51 7.22 5.90
N MET A 45 14.38 7.87 5.62
CA MET A 45 13.24 7.26 4.94
C MET A 45 13.63 6.79 3.54
N ALA A 46 14.24 7.64 2.72
CA ALA A 46 14.71 7.27 1.39
C ALA A 46 15.72 6.11 1.42
N ARG A 47 16.70 6.20 2.34
CA ARG A 47 17.71 5.15 2.50
C ARG A 47 17.12 3.79 2.87
N LEU A 48 16.17 3.76 3.81
CA LEU A 48 15.51 2.53 4.23
C LEU A 48 14.52 2.02 3.15
N GLY A 49 13.76 2.91 2.51
CA GLY A 49 12.82 2.57 1.44
C GLY A 49 13.46 1.95 0.20
N SER A 50 14.74 2.27 -0.06
CA SER A 50 15.51 1.69 -1.16
C SER A 50 16.18 0.35 -0.82
N ALA A 51 16.15 -0.10 0.44
CA ALA A 51 16.93 -1.26 0.89
C ALA A 51 16.56 -2.56 0.16
N ALA A 52 15.27 -2.84 -0.02
CA ALA A 52 14.83 -4.06 -0.69
C ALA A 52 15.27 -4.11 -2.17
N TYR A 53 15.26 -2.97 -2.87
CA TYR A 53 15.83 -2.86 -4.22
C TYR A 53 17.36 -3.11 -4.19
N ARG A 54 18.09 -2.41 -3.31
CA ARG A 54 19.56 -2.48 -3.25
C ARG A 54 20.12 -3.83 -2.87
N PHE A 55 19.51 -4.48 -1.88
CA PHE A 55 20.06 -5.70 -1.29
C PHE A 55 19.40 -6.98 -1.81
N CYS A 56 18.17 -6.91 -2.30
CA CYS A 56 17.44 -8.08 -2.78
C CYS A 56 17.07 -8.01 -4.26
N GLY A 57 17.19 -6.83 -4.90
CA GLY A 57 16.84 -6.64 -6.30
C GLY A 57 15.34 -6.59 -6.57
N LEU A 58 14.54 -6.09 -5.62
CA LEU A 58 13.12 -5.80 -5.84
C LEU A 58 12.97 -4.77 -6.96
N ASP A 59 11.91 -4.84 -7.75
CA ASP A 59 11.76 -4.01 -8.96
C ASP A 59 11.09 -2.65 -8.71
N ASN A 60 10.99 -2.23 -7.44
CA ASN A 60 10.54 -0.90 -7.02
C ASN A 60 11.13 -0.49 -5.67
N VAL A 61 11.04 0.80 -5.36
CA VAL A 61 11.27 1.34 -4.01
C VAL A 61 9.97 1.89 -3.46
N THR A 62 9.75 1.81 -2.12
CA THR A 62 8.49 2.23 -1.50
C THR A 62 8.71 3.04 -0.23
N VAL A 63 7.98 4.12 -0.09
CA VAL A 63 7.81 4.95 1.10
C VAL A 63 6.32 5.31 1.25
N PRO A 64 5.82 5.71 2.43
CA PRO A 64 6.43 5.64 3.78
C PRO A 64 6.49 4.20 4.33
N PHE A 65 6.42 4.04 5.67
CA PHE A 65 6.48 2.72 6.33
C PHE A 65 5.36 2.48 7.32
N ASP A 66 4.42 3.40 7.43
CA ASP A 66 3.25 3.28 8.31
C ASP A 66 2.03 3.94 7.68
N THR A 67 0.87 3.64 8.22
CA THR A 67 -0.44 4.00 7.69
C THR A 67 -1.08 5.22 8.34
N LEU A 68 -0.27 6.09 8.98
CA LEU A 68 -0.77 7.19 9.80
C LEU A 68 -0.52 8.57 9.21
N VAL A 69 0.22 8.68 8.10
CA VAL A 69 0.62 9.96 7.51
C VAL A 69 -0.59 10.82 7.17
N GLU A 70 -1.62 10.25 6.55
CA GLU A 70 -2.84 10.95 6.16
C GLU A 70 -3.69 11.35 7.37
N ALA A 71 -3.72 10.51 8.41
CA ALA A 71 -4.44 10.83 9.63
C ALA A 71 -3.80 11.98 10.43
N GLU A 72 -2.46 12.12 10.37
CA GLU A 72 -1.75 13.24 10.99
C GLU A 72 -2.16 14.61 10.40
N VAL A 73 -2.56 14.64 9.12
CA VAL A 73 -3.04 15.84 8.44
C VAL A 73 -4.26 16.44 9.14
N PHE A 74 -5.08 15.59 9.76
CA PHE A 74 -6.24 15.99 10.57
C PHE A 74 -5.92 16.17 12.06
N GLY A 75 -4.64 16.11 12.45
CA GLY A 75 -4.19 16.33 13.83
C GLY A 75 -4.11 15.08 14.70
N VAL A 76 -4.23 13.88 14.12
CA VAL A 76 -4.00 12.62 14.86
C VAL A 76 -2.56 12.59 15.38
N GLN A 77 -2.41 12.33 16.66
CA GLN A 77 -1.10 12.22 17.28
C GLN A 77 -0.55 10.80 17.17
N VAL A 78 0.63 10.66 16.60
CA VAL A 78 1.31 9.38 16.43
C VAL A 78 2.23 9.08 17.61
N ASN A 79 2.15 7.86 18.10
CA ASN A 79 3.14 7.27 19.01
C ASN A 79 4.16 6.48 18.18
N PHE A 80 5.39 6.96 18.14
CA PHE A 80 6.50 6.29 17.45
C PHE A 80 7.26 5.29 18.34
N HIS A 81 6.76 5.01 19.53
CA HIS A 81 7.36 4.06 20.47
C HIS A 81 8.84 4.32 20.79
N GLU A 82 9.26 5.60 20.83
CA GLU A 82 10.66 6.02 21.04
C GLU A 82 11.26 5.56 22.37
N LYS A 83 10.41 5.28 23.36
CA LYS A 83 10.83 4.85 24.72
C LYS A 83 10.79 3.34 24.89
N GLU A 84 10.32 2.62 23.87
CA GLU A 84 10.21 1.17 23.94
C GLU A 84 11.57 0.51 23.70
N ARG A 85 11.76 -0.67 24.29
CA ARG A 85 13.00 -1.47 24.12
C ARG A 85 12.94 -2.40 22.90
N PHE A 86 11.86 -2.35 22.15
CA PHE A 86 11.63 -3.17 20.96
C PHE A 86 11.15 -2.29 19.81
N LEU A 87 11.36 -2.73 18.59
CA LEU A 87 10.78 -2.10 17.42
C LEU A 87 9.29 -2.35 17.38
N ALA A 88 8.53 -1.29 17.20
CA ALA A 88 7.08 -1.36 17.04
C ALA A 88 6.62 -0.47 15.88
N TRP A 89 5.56 -0.87 15.24
CA TRP A 89 4.87 -0.04 14.26
C TRP A 89 4.31 1.21 14.95
N PRO A 90 4.39 2.38 14.30
CA PRO A 90 3.70 3.57 14.79
C PRO A 90 2.21 3.30 15.03
N SER A 91 1.66 3.92 16.04
CA SER A 91 0.25 3.79 16.39
C SER A 91 -0.37 5.15 16.72
N SER A 92 -1.67 5.30 16.52
CA SER A 92 -2.39 6.48 17.00
C SER A 92 -2.46 6.45 18.54
N LYS A 93 -2.25 7.60 19.18
CA LYS A 93 -2.33 7.68 20.66
C LYS A 93 -3.76 7.53 21.19
N ALA A 94 -4.73 8.02 20.43
CA ALA A 94 -6.17 7.90 20.69
C ALA A 94 -6.92 8.33 19.40
N PRO A 95 -8.16 7.90 19.20
CA PRO A 95 -8.98 8.49 18.16
C PRO A 95 -9.15 9.99 18.41
N LEU A 96 -9.06 10.79 17.35
CA LEU A 96 -9.15 12.23 17.45
C LEU A 96 -10.54 12.68 17.89
N VAL A 97 -11.57 12.03 17.38
CA VAL A 97 -12.97 12.37 17.58
C VAL A 97 -13.82 11.12 17.88
N LYS A 98 -14.70 11.23 18.88
CA LYS A 98 -15.62 10.14 19.23
C LYS A 98 -16.85 10.08 18.33
N ARG A 99 -17.32 11.22 17.82
CA ARG A 99 -18.49 11.31 16.94
C ARG A 99 -18.02 11.45 15.49
N VAL A 100 -18.77 10.84 14.59
CA VAL A 100 -18.54 10.99 13.15
C VAL A 100 -19.08 12.36 12.73
N VAL A 101 -18.17 13.32 12.62
CA VAL A 101 -18.41 14.70 12.18
C VAL A 101 -17.18 15.16 11.40
N PRO A 102 -17.32 16.05 10.43
CA PRO A 102 -16.17 16.53 9.66
C PRO A 102 -15.02 16.99 10.56
N PRO A 103 -13.80 16.49 10.34
CA PRO A 103 -12.62 16.98 11.06
C PRO A 103 -12.25 18.38 10.60
N ILE A 104 -11.42 19.06 11.38
CA ILE A 104 -10.84 20.36 10.95
C ILE A 104 -9.90 20.08 9.78
N LEU A 105 -10.16 20.71 8.64
CA LEU A 105 -9.30 20.61 7.48
C LEU A 105 -8.01 21.41 7.67
N PRO A 106 -6.87 20.96 7.14
CA PRO A 106 -5.62 21.71 7.20
C PRO A 106 -5.70 22.96 6.33
N GLU A 107 -5.00 24.04 6.74
CA GLU A 107 -4.86 25.25 5.92
C GLU A 107 -3.94 25.01 4.71
N ASP A 108 -2.95 24.13 4.86
CA ASP A 108 -1.98 23.75 3.83
C ASP A 108 -1.63 22.26 4.02
N VAL A 109 -2.10 21.43 3.10
CA VAL A 109 -1.91 19.98 3.12
C VAL A 109 -0.42 19.62 3.00
N SER A 110 0.33 20.36 2.20
CA SER A 110 1.74 20.04 1.93
C SER A 110 2.62 20.14 3.17
N SER A 111 2.27 21.00 4.12
CA SER A 111 2.99 21.20 5.39
C SER A 111 2.37 20.44 6.56
N ALA A 112 1.23 19.82 6.38
CA ALA A 112 0.52 19.12 7.45
C ALA A 112 1.14 17.75 7.76
N GLY A 113 1.22 17.40 9.03
CA GLY A 113 1.75 16.11 9.48
C GLY A 113 3.15 15.80 8.90
N ARG A 114 3.32 14.57 8.36
CA ARG A 114 4.56 14.12 7.71
C ARG A 114 4.49 14.11 6.17
N VAL A 115 3.50 14.76 5.56
CA VAL A 115 3.37 14.80 4.09
C VAL A 115 4.66 15.30 3.45
N GLN A 116 5.22 16.42 3.94
CA GLN A 116 6.48 16.96 3.44
C GLN A 116 7.68 16.01 3.64
N VAL A 117 7.71 15.24 4.72
CA VAL A 117 8.78 14.26 4.97
C VAL A 117 8.77 13.16 3.91
N VAL A 118 7.59 12.67 3.56
CA VAL A 118 7.42 11.65 2.50
C VAL A 118 7.76 12.25 1.14
N ALA A 119 7.24 13.43 0.81
CA ALA A 119 7.54 14.10 -0.46
C ALA A 119 9.04 14.33 -0.66
N GLU A 120 9.76 14.77 0.38
CA GLU A 120 11.20 14.98 0.33
C GLU A 120 11.96 13.65 0.17
N ALA A 121 11.50 12.58 0.83
CA ALA A 121 12.07 11.24 0.62
C ALA A 121 11.88 10.76 -0.83
N VAL A 122 10.74 11.05 -1.45
CA VAL A 122 10.49 10.76 -2.88
C VAL A 122 11.47 11.53 -3.76
N ARG A 123 11.67 12.83 -3.55
CA ARG A 123 12.66 13.64 -4.33
C ARG A 123 14.05 13.04 -4.21
N ILE A 124 14.49 12.71 -3.00
CA ILE A 124 15.81 12.07 -2.76
C ILE A 124 15.93 10.76 -3.56
N LEU A 125 14.90 9.91 -3.54
CA LEU A 125 14.91 8.65 -4.29
C LEU A 125 14.93 8.86 -5.81
N LYS A 126 14.19 9.84 -6.31
CA LYS A 126 14.18 10.17 -7.75
C LYS A 126 15.53 10.70 -8.21
N ASP A 127 16.14 11.59 -7.42
CA ASP A 127 17.48 12.13 -7.73
C ASP A 127 18.55 11.02 -7.66
N GLU A 128 18.46 10.11 -6.70
CA GLU A 128 19.43 9.05 -6.50
C GLU A 128 19.38 7.98 -7.61
N PHE A 129 18.21 7.63 -8.09
CA PHE A 129 18.04 6.55 -9.07
C PHE A 129 17.82 7.04 -10.50
N GLU A 130 17.73 8.35 -10.76
CA GLU A 130 17.61 8.93 -12.09
C GLU A 130 16.54 8.26 -13.00
N GLY A 131 15.51 7.65 -12.40
CA GLY A 131 14.46 6.93 -13.11
C GLY A 131 14.74 5.46 -13.44
N GLU A 132 15.84 4.88 -12.97
CA GLU A 132 16.17 3.46 -13.17
C GLU A 132 15.17 2.52 -12.48
N VAL A 133 14.62 2.93 -11.32
CA VAL A 133 13.66 2.16 -10.54
C VAL A 133 12.43 3.00 -10.22
N PRO A 134 11.19 2.46 -10.36
CA PRO A 134 9.98 3.18 -10.00
C PRO A 134 9.92 3.47 -8.50
N VAL A 135 9.57 4.71 -8.14
CA VAL A 135 9.28 5.13 -6.78
C VAL A 135 7.79 5.02 -6.53
N ASN A 136 7.40 4.15 -5.61
CA ASN A 136 6.04 3.98 -5.15
C ASN A 136 5.82 4.72 -3.83
N VAL A 137 4.70 5.42 -3.74
CA VAL A 137 4.18 5.96 -2.48
C VAL A 137 2.85 5.29 -2.19
N TYR A 138 2.69 4.71 -1.01
CA TYR A 138 1.38 4.29 -0.62
C TYR A 138 0.69 5.31 0.27
N VAL A 139 -0.60 5.45 0.06
CA VAL A 139 -1.51 6.40 0.71
C VAL A 139 -2.68 5.61 1.25
N VAL A 140 -3.08 5.88 2.47
CA VAL A 140 -4.25 5.25 3.08
C VAL A 140 -5.50 6.06 2.71
N PRO A 141 -6.46 5.49 1.94
CA PRO A 141 -7.64 6.22 1.50
C PRO A 141 -8.56 6.66 2.64
N PRO A 142 -9.47 7.62 2.36
CA PRO A 142 -10.29 8.24 3.40
C PRO A 142 -11.07 7.25 4.26
N PHE A 143 -11.69 6.22 3.67
CA PHE A 143 -12.49 5.27 4.44
C PHE A 143 -11.67 4.56 5.51
N THR A 144 -10.52 3.98 5.13
CA THR A 144 -9.60 3.33 6.07
C THR A 144 -9.02 4.33 7.08
N SER A 145 -8.49 5.46 6.60
CA SER A 145 -7.83 6.45 7.46
C SER A 145 -8.79 7.01 8.52
N LEU A 146 -10.01 7.36 8.13
CA LEU A 146 -11.01 7.88 9.04
C LEU A 146 -11.49 6.83 10.03
N SER A 147 -11.84 5.62 9.56
CA SER A 147 -12.41 4.58 10.41
C SER A 147 -11.41 4.01 11.42
N TYR A 148 -10.12 3.89 11.06
CA TYR A 148 -9.12 3.28 11.94
C TYR A 148 -8.37 4.29 12.82
N TYR A 149 -8.22 5.55 12.39
CA TYR A 149 -7.28 6.47 13.04
C TYR A 149 -7.89 7.79 13.48
N VAL A 150 -8.82 8.36 12.71
CA VAL A 150 -9.42 9.66 13.05
C VAL A 150 -10.59 9.50 14.00
N PHE A 151 -11.49 8.56 13.71
CA PHE A 151 -12.65 8.28 14.54
C PHE A 151 -12.42 7.06 15.44
N GLU A 152 -13.25 6.93 16.47
CA GLU A 152 -13.35 5.69 17.22
C GLU A 152 -14.03 4.66 16.33
N TYR A 153 -13.35 3.54 16.08
CA TYR A 153 -13.73 2.53 15.08
C TYR A 153 -15.17 2.02 15.25
N THR A 154 -15.53 1.63 16.47
CA THR A 154 -16.89 1.09 16.73
C THR A 154 -17.96 2.12 16.44
N ASN A 155 -17.75 3.38 16.87
CA ASN A 155 -18.71 4.46 16.60
C ASN A 155 -18.81 4.76 15.10
N PHE A 156 -17.69 4.72 14.36
CA PHE A 156 -17.70 4.90 12.92
C PHE A 156 -18.53 3.81 12.23
N MET A 157 -18.28 2.54 12.54
CA MET A 157 -19.00 1.42 11.94
C MET A 157 -20.48 1.38 12.33
N VAL A 158 -20.83 1.73 13.58
CA VAL A 158 -22.23 1.87 14.00
C VAL A 158 -22.93 3.02 13.28
N THR A 159 -22.23 4.15 13.06
CA THR A 159 -22.77 5.28 12.30
C THR A 159 -22.97 4.90 10.84
N LEU A 160 -22.00 4.19 10.23
CA LEU A 160 -22.11 3.69 8.86
C LEU A 160 -23.36 2.81 8.68
N GLU A 161 -23.69 1.96 9.66
CA GLU A 161 -24.86 1.08 9.58
C GLU A 161 -26.18 1.84 9.80
N ARG A 162 -26.22 2.80 10.76
CA ARG A 162 -27.46 3.44 11.20
C ARG A 162 -27.77 4.75 10.47
N ASN A 163 -26.73 5.52 10.16
CA ASN A 163 -26.81 6.85 9.57
C ASN A 163 -25.73 6.99 8.49
N PRO A 164 -25.78 6.19 7.40
CA PRO A 164 -24.73 6.15 6.37
C PRO A 164 -24.45 7.52 5.73
N GLU A 165 -25.45 8.39 5.62
CA GLU A 165 -25.29 9.75 5.09
C GLU A 165 -24.32 10.60 5.93
N GLU A 166 -24.28 10.44 7.27
CA GLU A 166 -23.31 11.17 8.11
C GLU A 166 -21.86 10.74 7.79
N VAL A 167 -21.63 9.48 7.49
CA VAL A 167 -20.31 8.99 7.08
C VAL A 167 -19.95 9.51 5.69
N LYS A 168 -20.91 9.51 4.78
CA LYS A 168 -20.74 10.00 3.42
C LYS A 168 -20.42 11.50 3.39
N ASP A 169 -21.16 12.31 4.14
CA ASP A 169 -20.89 13.75 4.27
C ASP A 169 -19.45 14.02 4.71
N VAL A 170 -18.96 13.26 5.68
CA VAL A 170 -17.57 13.37 6.15
C VAL A 170 -16.59 12.97 5.07
N LEU A 171 -16.82 11.86 4.37
CA LEU A 171 -15.94 11.39 3.29
C LEU A 171 -15.92 12.39 2.12
N ASP A 172 -17.07 12.97 1.75
CA ASP A 172 -17.20 13.96 0.71
C ASP A 172 -16.45 15.26 1.05
N GLU A 173 -16.42 15.65 2.34
CA GLU A 173 -15.71 16.85 2.79
C GLU A 173 -14.19 16.69 2.80
N VAL A 174 -13.68 15.49 3.13
CA VAL A 174 -12.24 15.29 3.28
C VAL A 174 -11.53 14.81 2.02
N VAL A 175 -12.23 14.25 1.04
CA VAL A 175 -11.61 13.58 -0.12
C VAL A 175 -10.68 14.49 -0.92
N ASP A 176 -10.97 15.80 -0.98
CA ASP A 176 -10.11 16.77 -1.66
C ASP A 176 -8.75 16.91 -0.99
N VAL A 177 -8.69 16.82 0.35
CA VAL A 177 -7.43 16.80 1.11
C VAL A 177 -6.59 15.57 0.72
N TYR A 178 -7.21 14.39 0.61
CA TYR A 178 -6.49 13.18 0.18
C TYR A 178 -6.02 13.25 -1.28
N ALA A 179 -6.81 13.85 -2.15
CA ALA A 179 -6.41 14.10 -3.53
C ALA A 179 -5.20 15.06 -3.60
N GLU A 180 -5.20 16.12 -2.80
CA GLU A 180 -4.07 17.06 -2.70
C GLU A 180 -2.80 16.38 -2.14
N ILE A 181 -2.93 15.45 -1.17
CA ILE A 181 -1.78 14.63 -0.72
C ILE A 181 -1.19 13.84 -1.88
N VAL A 182 -2.03 13.26 -2.75
CA VAL A 182 -1.56 12.55 -3.96
C VAL A 182 -0.81 13.52 -4.88
N ASP A 183 -1.34 14.72 -5.13
CA ASP A 183 -0.67 15.74 -5.95
C ASP A 183 0.72 16.08 -5.40
N VAL A 184 0.85 16.31 -4.09
CA VAL A 184 2.14 16.59 -3.44
C VAL A 184 3.17 15.48 -3.71
N TYR A 185 2.75 14.21 -3.68
CA TYR A 185 3.66 13.09 -3.93
C TYR A 185 3.98 12.91 -5.42
N VAL A 186 3.02 13.13 -6.31
CA VAL A 186 3.23 13.10 -7.76
C VAL A 186 4.16 14.25 -8.19
N GLU A 187 3.97 15.45 -7.66
CA GLU A 187 4.86 16.60 -7.88
C GLU A 187 6.28 16.37 -7.32
N ALA A 188 6.40 15.60 -6.25
CA ALA A 188 7.71 15.16 -5.73
C ALA A 188 8.40 14.13 -6.63
N GLY A 189 7.68 13.53 -7.59
CA GLY A 189 8.20 12.57 -8.57
C GLY A 189 7.81 11.11 -8.33
N ALA A 190 6.79 10.83 -7.52
CA ALA A 190 6.28 9.46 -7.38
C ALA A 190 5.82 8.90 -8.73
N ASP A 191 6.27 7.70 -9.09
CA ASP A 191 5.90 7.02 -10.33
C ASP A 191 4.62 6.19 -10.19
N ILE A 192 4.33 5.75 -8.97
CA ILE A 192 3.19 4.89 -8.63
C ILE A 192 2.59 5.39 -7.32
N ILE A 193 1.27 5.52 -7.29
CA ILE A 193 0.52 5.73 -6.04
C ILE A 193 -0.25 4.45 -5.71
N THR A 194 0.01 3.88 -4.55
CA THR A 194 -0.74 2.73 -4.06
C THR A 194 -1.74 3.16 -3.01
N PHE A 195 -3.02 2.94 -3.27
CA PHE A 195 -4.09 3.15 -2.30
C PHE A 195 -4.20 1.90 -1.42
N TYR A 196 -3.72 2.01 -0.18
CA TYR A 196 -3.69 0.91 0.78
C TYR A 196 -4.99 0.87 1.60
N GLU A 197 -5.99 0.18 1.06
CA GLU A 197 -7.38 0.19 1.55
C GLU A 197 -7.68 -1.05 2.39
N MET A 198 -7.27 -1.04 3.65
CA MET A 198 -7.47 -2.16 4.59
C MET A 198 -8.94 -2.32 5.01
N GLY A 199 -9.67 -1.22 5.08
CA GLY A 199 -11.06 -1.18 5.52
C GLY A 199 -12.07 -1.61 4.45
N GLY A 200 -11.67 -1.63 3.17
CA GLY A 200 -12.58 -1.82 2.04
C GLY A 200 -12.79 -3.28 1.61
N SER A 201 -12.03 -4.25 2.14
CA SER A 201 -12.24 -5.66 1.82
C SER A 201 -13.43 -6.27 2.59
N ALA A 202 -13.95 -7.39 2.12
CA ALA A 202 -15.07 -8.09 2.76
C ALA A 202 -14.74 -8.63 4.16
N SER A 203 -13.47 -8.69 4.53
CA SER A 203 -13.05 -9.00 5.91
C SER A 203 -13.46 -7.92 6.92
N THR A 204 -13.69 -6.69 6.47
CA THR A 204 -14.00 -5.54 7.35
C THR A 204 -15.33 -4.89 6.98
N LEU A 205 -15.59 -4.69 5.68
CA LEU A 205 -16.73 -3.95 5.17
C LEU A 205 -17.67 -4.88 4.41
N PRO A 206 -18.98 -4.92 4.74
CA PRO A 206 -19.94 -5.62 3.91
C PRO A 206 -19.86 -5.15 2.44
N PRO A 207 -19.78 -6.07 1.46
CA PRO A 207 -19.52 -5.72 0.05
C PRO A 207 -20.49 -4.69 -0.55
N VAL A 208 -21.71 -4.61 -0.02
CA VAL A 208 -22.73 -3.64 -0.46
C VAL A 208 -22.29 -2.18 -0.28
N PHE A 209 -21.46 -1.90 0.73
CA PHE A 209 -20.97 -0.55 1.01
C PHE A 209 -19.75 -0.13 0.19
N PHE A 210 -19.07 -1.06 -0.48
CA PHE A 210 -17.87 -0.73 -1.26
C PHE A 210 -18.14 0.33 -2.35
N ASP A 211 -19.26 0.21 -3.07
CA ASP A 211 -19.60 1.10 -4.16
C ASP A 211 -19.95 2.53 -3.70
N GLU A 212 -20.34 2.66 -2.44
CA GLU A 212 -20.76 3.95 -1.90
C GLU A 212 -19.68 4.61 -1.04
N PHE A 213 -18.94 3.84 -0.24
CA PHE A 213 -18.03 4.38 0.77
C PHE A 213 -16.53 4.18 0.48
N VAL A 214 -16.17 3.40 -0.55
CA VAL A 214 -14.77 3.16 -0.93
C VAL A 214 -14.50 3.62 -2.35
N ARG A 215 -15.24 3.06 -3.32
CA ARG A 215 -14.99 3.27 -4.75
C ARG A 215 -14.98 4.74 -5.20
N PRO A 216 -15.93 5.61 -4.82
CA PRO A 216 -15.95 7.00 -5.29
C PRO A 216 -14.70 7.77 -4.85
N TYR A 217 -14.27 7.55 -3.63
CA TYR A 217 -13.15 8.26 -3.00
C TYR A 217 -11.81 7.79 -3.55
N VAL A 218 -11.62 6.47 -3.68
CA VAL A 218 -10.43 5.92 -4.38
C VAL A 218 -10.38 6.41 -5.82
N ARG A 219 -11.52 6.45 -6.52
CA ARG A 219 -11.57 6.95 -7.89
C ARG A 219 -11.14 8.42 -7.99
N LYS A 220 -11.64 9.28 -7.10
CA LYS A 220 -11.27 10.69 -7.08
C LYS A 220 -9.77 10.87 -6.89
N MET A 221 -9.18 10.15 -5.94
CA MET A 221 -7.73 10.16 -5.73
C MET A 221 -6.95 9.61 -6.94
N ALA A 222 -7.46 8.56 -7.59
CA ALA A 222 -6.81 7.95 -8.75
C ALA A 222 -6.75 8.88 -9.98
N GLU A 223 -7.63 9.86 -10.08
CA GLU A 223 -7.61 10.89 -11.14
C GLU A 223 -6.38 11.82 -11.04
N HIS A 224 -5.72 11.88 -9.89
CA HIS A 224 -4.51 12.66 -9.61
C HIS A 224 -3.19 11.90 -9.85
N ALA A 225 -3.24 10.61 -10.21
CA ALA A 225 -2.06 9.80 -10.44
C ALA A 225 -2.07 9.16 -11.84
N GLU A 226 -0.96 9.26 -12.59
CA GLU A 226 -0.84 8.59 -13.90
C GLU A 226 -0.91 7.06 -13.75
N VAL A 227 -0.30 6.52 -12.70
CA VAL A 227 -0.30 5.10 -12.39
C VAL A 227 -0.65 4.89 -10.94
N SER A 228 -1.73 4.15 -10.71
CA SER A 228 -2.15 3.80 -9.35
C SER A 228 -2.53 2.33 -9.21
N VAL A 229 -2.40 1.83 -7.98
CA VAL A 229 -2.72 0.47 -7.58
C VAL A 229 -3.68 0.53 -6.39
N LEU A 230 -4.73 -0.28 -6.39
CA LEU A 230 -5.55 -0.48 -5.20
C LEU A 230 -5.08 -1.75 -4.48
N SER A 231 -4.54 -1.59 -3.28
CA SER A 231 -4.20 -2.71 -2.40
C SER A 231 -5.37 -2.99 -1.46
N LEU A 232 -5.90 -4.21 -1.55
CA LEU A 232 -7.05 -4.70 -0.77
C LEU A 232 -6.64 -5.94 0.03
N PRO A 233 -5.98 -5.79 1.19
CA PRO A 233 -5.69 -6.92 2.06
C PRO A 233 -6.97 -7.50 2.67
N GLY A 234 -6.98 -8.83 2.88
CA GLY A 234 -8.13 -9.60 3.33
C GLY A 234 -8.95 -10.19 2.18
N GLU A 235 -10.20 -10.57 2.45
CA GLU A 235 -11.08 -11.19 1.46
C GLU A 235 -11.59 -10.16 0.44
N ALA A 236 -10.93 -10.06 -0.72
CA ALA A 236 -11.28 -9.11 -1.77
C ALA A 236 -12.22 -9.66 -2.85
N LEU A 237 -12.40 -10.99 -2.97
CA LEU A 237 -13.22 -11.58 -4.04
C LEU A 237 -14.62 -10.99 -4.16
N PRO A 238 -15.37 -10.70 -3.08
CA PRO A 238 -16.73 -10.16 -3.18
C PRO A 238 -16.82 -8.75 -3.77
N VAL A 239 -15.69 -8.03 -3.89
CA VAL A 239 -15.64 -6.64 -4.40
C VAL A 239 -14.67 -6.48 -5.58
N ILE A 240 -13.95 -7.55 -5.96
CA ILE A 240 -12.86 -7.47 -6.94
C ILE A 240 -13.33 -7.00 -8.34
N ASP A 241 -14.55 -7.33 -8.74
CA ASP A 241 -15.16 -6.90 -10.01
C ASP A 241 -15.39 -5.38 -10.10
N ARG A 242 -15.38 -4.68 -8.95
CA ARG A 242 -15.61 -3.25 -8.82
C ARG A 242 -14.30 -2.46 -8.91
N VAL A 243 -13.16 -3.11 -8.63
CA VAL A 243 -11.85 -2.45 -8.60
C VAL A 243 -11.49 -1.74 -9.91
N PRO A 244 -11.71 -2.30 -11.11
CA PRO A 244 -11.44 -1.58 -12.36
C PRO A 244 -12.22 -0.27 -12.51
N ARG A 245 -13.37 -0.12 -11.80
CA ARG A 245 -14.21 1.09 -11.80
C ARG A 245 -13.70 2.14 -10.80
N CYS A 246 -12.74 1.82 -9.95
CA CYS A 246 -12.03 2.79 -9.11
C CYS A 246 -11.04 3.66 -9.89
N GLY A 247 -10.84 3.41 -11.18
CA GLY A 247 -9.90 4.19 -12.00
C GLY A 247 -8.44 3.79 -11.87
N VAL A 248 -8.13 2.80 -11.05
CA VAL A 248 -6.76 2.31 -10.82
C VAL A 248 -6.26 1.39 -11.96
N ASN A 249 -4.94 1.23 -12.06
CA ASN A 249 -4.28 0.45 -13.09
C ASN A 249 -4.13 -1.04 -12.73
N ALA A 250 -4.14 -1.39 -11.44
CA ALA A 250 -3.96 -2.75 -10.97
C ALA A 250 -4.62 -2.94 -9.60
N VAL A 251 -4.78 -4.21 -9.20
CA VAL A 251 -5.14 -4.59 -7.83
C VAL A 251 -4.03 -5.40 -7.20
N ALA A 252 -3.67 -5.07 -5.95
CA ALA A 252 -2.83 -5.90 -5.10
C ALA A 252 -3.71 -6.62 -4.07
N ILE A 253 -3.52 -7.93 -3.95
CA ILE A 253 -4.27 -8.83 -3.07
C ILE A 253 -3.32 -9.60 -2.17
N ASP A 254 -3.80 -10.02 -1.02
CA ASP A 254 -3.05 -10.84 -0.08
C ASP A 254 -3.40 -12.33 -0.18
N GLN A 255 -2.84 -13.14 0.75
CA GLN A 255 -3.02 -14.60 0.80
C GLN A 255 -4.47 -15.03 1.06
N ASP A 256 -5.33 -14.16 1.61
CA ASP A 256 -6.73 -14.48 1.91
C ASP A 256 -7.61 -14.41 0.65
N THR A 257 -7.09 -13.80 -0.40
CA THR A 257 -7.75 -13.73 -1.72
C THR A 257 -7.07 -14.66 -2.73
N PRO A 258 -7.71 -15.78 -3.16
CA PRO A 258 -7.16 -16.68 -4.17
C PRO A 258 -6.97 -15.97 -5.53
N VAL A 259 -5.74 -16.02 -6.07
CA VAL A 259 -5.39 -15.39 -7.36
C VAL A 259 -6.24 -15.92 -8.51
N SER A 260 -6.42 -17.23 -8.59
CA SER A 260 -7.25 -17.87 -9.63
C SER A 260 -8.72 -17.41 -9.58
N GLY A 261 -9.26 -17.18 -8.37
CA GLY A 261 -10.59 -16.60 -8.17
C GLY A 261 -10.67 -15.16 -8.66
N ALA A 262 -9.69 -14.34 -8.28
CA ALA A 262 -9.58 -12.94 -8.71
C ALA A 262 -9.45 -12.84 -10.24
N ARG A 263 -8.58 -13.65 -10.86
CA ARG A 263 -8.43 -13.71 -12.31
C ARG A 263 -9.74 -14.04 -13.02
N LYS A 264 -10.44 -15.10 -12.58
CA LYS A 264 -11.71 -15.50 -13.18
C LYS A 264 -12.75 -14.38 -13.20
N ILE A 265 -12.85 -13.61 -12.12
CA ILE A 265 -13.80 -12.51 -12.01
C ILE A 265 -13.33 -11.31 -12.85
N LEU A 266 -12.08 -10.91 -12.72
CA LEU A 266 -11.52 -9.76 -13.43
C LEU A 266 -11.52 -9.95 -14.95
N ASP A 267 -11.18 -11.13 -15.45
CA ASP A 267 -11.17 -11.41 -16.89
C ASP A 267 -12.57 -11.31 -17.52
N SER A 268 -13.62 -11.55 -16.72
CA SER A 268 -15.01 -11.34 -17.17
C SER A 268 -15.44 -9.87 -17.13
N THR A 269 -14.77 -9.03 -16.33
CA THR A 269 -15.10 -7.62 -16.13
C THR A 269 -14.21 -6.69 -16.96
N ARG A 270 -12.90 -6.91 -16.90
CA ARG A 270 -11.85 -6.21 -17.64
C ARG A 270 -10.69 -7.17 -17.90
N ALA A 271 -10.73 -7.83 -19.05
CA ALA A 271 -9.70 -8.80 -19.44
C ALA A 271 -8.29 -8.19 -19.37
N GLY A 272 -7.36 -8.96 -18.81
CA GLY A 272 -5.98 -8.55 -18.66
C GLY A 272 -5.72 -7.49 -17.58
N PHE A 273 -6.70 -7.18 -16.70
CA PHE A 273 -6.47 -6.26 -15.59
C PHE A 273 -5.39 -6.82 -14.64
N PRO A 274 -4.31 -6.08 -14.35
CA PRO A 274 -3.19 -6.63 -13.58
C PRO A 274 -3.57 -7.00 -12.15
N VAL A 275 -3.18 -8.22 -11.73
CA VAL A 275 -3.27 -8.71 -10.35
C VAL A 275 -1.86 -8.86 -9.80
N ILE A 276 -1.62 -8.32 -8.61
CA ILE A 276 -0.35 -8.27 -7.92
C ILE A 276 -0.49 -9.03 -6.60
N GLY A 277 0.46 -9.82 -6.24
CA GLY A 277 0.43 -10.53 -4.96
C GLY A 277 1.02 -11.93 -5.10
N ASN A 278 0.64 -12.85 -4.23
CA ASN A 278 -0.15 -12.74 -2.99
C ASN A 278 0.53 -13.60 -1.90
N LEU A 279 1.88 -13.50 -1.83
CA LEU A 279 2.63 -14.35 -0.90
C LEU A 279 2.31 -13.96 0.55
N ASP A 280 2.05 -14.95 1.40
CA ASP A 280 1.85 -14.75 2.82
C ASP A 280 3.15 -14.19 3.46
N PRO A 281 3.13 -12.94 3.99
CA PRO A 281 4.33 -12.31 4.52
C PRO A 281 4.85 -12.97 5.80
N VAL A 282 4.00 -13.63 6.57
CA VAL A 282 4.38 -14.31 7.80
C VAL A 282 4.60 -15.79 7.56
N GLY A 283 3.57 -16.52 7.14
CA GLY A 283 3.60 -17.98 7.02
C GLY A 283 4.52 -18.49 5.90
N VAL A 284 4.84 -17.65 4.91
CA VAL A 284 5.74 -18.01 3.80
C VAL A 284 7.05 -17.25 3.88
N LEU A 285 7.01 -15.91 3.87
CA LEU A 285 8.23 -15.12 3.73
C LEU A 285 9.04 -15.04 5.02
N TYR A 286 8.39 -14.92 6.19
CA TYR A 286 9.11 -14.88 7.45
C TYR A 286 9.47 -16.29 7.92
N GLU A 287 8.52 -17.22 8.00
CA GLU A 287 8.77 -18.56 8.55
C GLU A 287 9.55 -19.47 7.59
N GLY A 288 9.53 -19.22 6.29
CA GLY A 288 10.19 -20.08 5.29
C GLY A 288 9.66 -21.53 5.31
N PRO A 289 10.45 -22.57 4.98
CA PRO A 289 11.81 -22.56 4.43
C PRO A 289 11.89 -22.07 2.96
N GLU A 290 13.12 -22.01 2.41
CA GLU A 290 13.36 -21.50 1.04
C GLU A 290 12.50 -22.21 -0.03
N GLU A 291 12.35 -23.52 0.07
CA GLU A 291 11.54 -24.31 -0.87
C GLU A 291 10.08 -23.88 -0.86
N ARG A 292 9.54 -23.54 0.31
CA ARG A 292 8.16 -23.04 0.45
C ARG A 292 7.99 -21.68 -0.20
N ILE A 293 9.00 -20.79 -0.10
CA ILE A 293 9.00 -19.48 -0.78
C ILE A 293 9.00 -19.68 -2.29
N ARG A 294 9.91 -20.54 -2.82
CA ARG A 294 9.98 -20.82 -4.26
C ARG A 294 8.68 -21.44 -4.79
N GLU A 295 8.10 -22.36 -4.04
CA GLU A 295 6.81 -23.00 -4.39
C GLU A 295 5.66 -21.99 -4.39
N ALA A 296 5.59 -21.09 -3.41
CA ALA A 296 4.56 -20.05 -3.34
C ALA A 296 4.66 -19.10 -4.53
N VAL A 297 5.88 -18.69 -4.91
CA VAL A 297 6.11 -17.85 -6.10
C VAL A 297 5.68 -18.58 -7.37
N ARG A 298 6.07 -19.85 -7.53
CA ARG A 298 5.68 -20.67 -8.69
C ARG A 298 4.15 -20.77 -8.80
N LYS A 299 3.48 -21.06 -7.69
CA LYS A 299 2.01 -21.17 -7.62
C LYS A 299 1.34 -19.83 -7.98
N ALA A 300 1.77 -18.72 -7.42
CA ALA A 300 1.21 -17.41 -7.73
C ALA A 300 1.30 -17.09 -9.24
N LEU A 301 2.45 -17.39 -9.86
CA LEU A 301 2.65 -17.23 -11.31
C LEU A 301 1.74 -18.16 -12.13
N GLU A 302 1.61 -19.42 -11.74
CA GLU A 302 0.71 -20.39 -12.41
C GLU A 302 -0.77 -20.00 -12.28
N GLU A 303 -1.15 -19.37 -11.16
CA GLU A 303 -2.51 -18.83 -10.94
C GLU A 303 -2.76 -17.51 -11.66
N GLY A 304 -1.73 -16.87 -12.22
CA GLY A 304 -1.85 -15.74 -13.13
C GLY A 304 -1.64 -14.36 -12.52
N VAL A 305 -0.79 -14.21 -11.49
CA VAL A 305 -0.35 -12.88 -11.06
C VAL A 305 0.44 -12.19 -12.18
N SER A 306 0.23 -10.90 -12.32
CA SER A 306 0.96 -10.04 -13.27
C SER A 306 2.29 -9.57 -12.71
N MET A 307 2.40 -9.51 -11.39
CA MET A 307 3.60 -9.20 -10.62
C MET A 307 3.59 -10.02 -9.33
N VAL A 308 4.74 -10.58 -8.96
CA VAL A 308 4.91 -11.27 -7.68
C VAL A 308 5.11 -10.24 -6.59
N ALA A 309 4.37 -10.36 -5.49
CA ALA A 309 4.51 -9.48 -4.32
C ALA A 309 4.14 -10.24 -3.04
N PRO A 310 4.59 -9.78 -1.87
CA PRO A 310 3.95 -10.17 -0.62
C PRO A 310 2.50 -9.65 -0.61
N GLY A 311 1.64 -10.27 0.17
CA GLY A 311 0.24 -9.86 0.32
C GLY A 311 0.06 -8.51 1.01
N SER A 312 1.06 -8.10 1.80
CA SER A 312 1.10 -6.82 2.52
C SER A 312 2.54 -6.46 2.87
N ASP A 313 2.74 -5.71 3.96
CA ASP A 313 4.06 -5.33 4.46
C ASP A 313 4.96 -6.55 4.73
N PHE A 314 6.26 -6.42 4.51
CA PHE A 314 7.19 -7.40 5.05
C PHE A 314 7.09 -7.41 6.58
N TRP A 315 7.05 -8.59 7.17
CA TRP A 315 7.17 -8.72 8.61
C TRP A 315 8.55 -8.20 9.07
N LEU A 316 8.60 -7.46 10.18
CA LEU A 316 9.84 -6.80 10.63
C LEU A 316 11.04 -7.74 10.79
N GLU A 317 10.80 -8.99 11.13
CA GLU A 317 11.83 -10.00 11.33
C GLU A 317 12.05 -10.88 10.09
N THR A 318 11.45 -10.53 8.93
CA THR A 318 11.66 -11.28 7.68
C THR A 318 13.12 -11.21 7.27
N PRO A 319 13.80 -12.36 7.11
CA PRO A 319 15.21 -12.39 6.71
C PRO A 319 15.39 -11.82 5.29
N THR A 320 16.40 -10.97 5.09
CA THR A 320 16.79 -10.43 3.77
C THR A 320 17.00 -11.55 2.75
N LYS A 321 17.55 -12.68 3.18
CA LYS A 321 17.73 -13.88 2.35
C LYS A 321 16.41 -14.39 1.77
N HIS A 322 15.32 -14.40 2.55
CA HIS A 322 14.01 -14.87 2.08
C HIS A 322 13.42 -13.94 1.02
N ILE A 323 13.61 -12.62 1.17
CA ILE A 323 13.20 -11.64 0.16
C ILE A 323 14.00 -11.84 -1.13
N SER A 324 15.32 -12.06 -1.04
CA SER A 324 16.16 -12.37 -2.21
C SER A 324 15.69 -13.65 -2.92
N ILE A 325 15.33 -14.70 -2.18
CA ILE A 325 14.80 -15.95 -2.75
C ILE A 325 13.47 -15.71 -3.49
N MET A 326 12.58 -14.87 -2.95
CA MET A 326 11.35 -14.48 -3.63
C MET A 326 11.65 -13.83 -4.98
N VAL A 327 12.57 -12.86 -5.01
CA VAL A 327 12.99 -12.16 -6.24
C VAL A 327 13.64 -13.12 -7.24
N GLU A 328 14.57 -13.96 -6.80
CA GLU A 328 15.21 -14.97 -7.64
C GLU A 328 14.19 -15.94 -8.25
N ALA A 329 13.24 -16.42 -7.43
CA ALA A 329 12.20 -17.34 -7.87
C ALA A 329 11.26 -16.68 -8.89
N ALA A 330 10.88 -15.39 -8.68
CA ALA A 330 10.08 -14.64 -9.63
C ALA A 330 10.78 -14.52 -10.99
N ARG A 331 12.08 -14.23 -10.99
CA ARG A 331 12.89 -14.17 -12.22
C ARG A 331 13.04 -15.54 -12.89
N PHE A 332 13.25 -16.59 -12.11
CA PHE A 332 13.45 -17.94 -12.62
C PHE A 332 12.19 -18.52 -13.23
N PHE A 333 11.06 -18.45 -12.53
CA PHE A 333 9.80 -19.04 -12.99
C PHE A 333 9.00 -18.10 -13.91
N GLY A 334 9.17 -16.77 -13.77
CA GLY A 334 8.46 -15.76 -14.55
C GLY A 334 9.14 -15.33 -15.84
N GLY A 335 10.34 -15.85 -16.16
CA GLY A 335 11.03 -15.62 -17.43
C GLY A 335 10.28 -16.33 -18.58
N LYS A 336 10.12 -15.65 -19.72
CA LYS A 336 9.61 -16.30 -20.94
C LYS A 336 10.60 -17.38 -21.38
N LYS A 337 10.12 -18.60 -21.52
CA LYS A 337 10.87 -19.70 -22.12
C LYS A 337 10.99 -19.50 -23.63
#